data_b2ca6ea883e9e08f9e05e72eb2bacf99
#
_entry.id   b2ca6ea883e9e08f9e05e72eb2bacf99
#
_cell.length_a   1.000
_cell.length_b   1.000
_cell.length_c   1.000
_cell.angle_alpha   90.00
_cell.angle_beta   90.00
_cell.angle_gamma   90.00
#
_symmetry.space_group_name_H-M   'P 1'
#
loop_
_entity.id
_entity.type
_entity.pdbx_description
1 polymer ?
#
loop_
_entity_poly.entity_id
_entity_poly.type
_entity_poly.pdbx_seq_one_letter_code
_entity_poly.pdbx_strand_id
1 'polypeptide(L)'
;VMLSHGGILNNCEGANLLLKEFISKIPKFLTWLPLSHSYEHTVQFVQIVVGAQVFYAESIDKLIKNMGDCSPEIMTAVPRFYQNLYQKINSTFAKSKGLKKLLVNQTVILGRKKLNKEKLLLSESIVNFICEALVRKKIKRQFGGNLKAFISGGGALDYEVGSFLNAIGLPTLQGYGLTETSPVVSCNSIKDIRVDTVGKPFIGNSVKLANDGEILIKGENVMLGYWKNEEETNKVLKNGWLSTGDIGEFDGEFLKITDRKKDIIITPGGDNISPIKIENDLNKSKYIEQSLVFGDNKPFLVALLVLSPEYNDISVDEVQIELEKININLSRIEKIKKFLIIKKQFTIENNMMTPTLKLKRYKIIETYKNEIEKLF
;
A
#
# COMPACT_ATOMS: atom_id res chain seq x y z
N VAL A 1 9.47 20.08 5.99
CA VAL A 1 8.85 19.63 7.25
C VAL A 1 9.92 19.62 8.33
N MET A 2 9.66 20.25 9.47
CA MET A 2 10.56 20.27 10.63
C MET A 2 10.06 19.23 11.63
N LEU A 3 10.87 18.20 11.88
CA LEU A 3 10.55 17.12 12.82
C LEU A 3 11.40 17.27 14.10
N SER A 4 10.79 16.95 15.25
CA SER A 4 11.47 16.93 16.52
C SER A 4 12.10 15.57 16.81
N HIS A 5 13.13 15.53 17.68
CA HIS A 5 13.62 14.28 18.25
C HIS A 5 12.50 13.53 19.01
N GLY A 6 11.65 14.26 19.75
CA GLY A 6 10.51 13.69 20.47
C GLY A 6 9.55 12.96 19.55
N GLY A 7 9.22 13.55 18.39
CA GLY A 7 8.35 12.89 17.39
C GLY A 7 8.92 11.58 16.86
N ILE A 8 10.22 11.55 16.55
CA ILE A 8 10.91 10.33 16.11
C ILE A 8 10.93 9.28 17.24
N LEU A 9 11.23 9.68 18.47
CA LEU A 9 11.24 8.77 19.62
C LEU A 9 9.85 8.20 19.92
N ASN A 10 8.79 9.01 19.85
CA ASN A 10 7.41 8.54 20.00
C ASN A 10 7.07 7.45 18.97
N ASN A 11 7.48 7.65 17.71
CA ASN A 11 7.33 6.64 16.67
C ASN A 11 8.12 5.35 16.97
N CYS A 12 9.35 5.50 17.48
CA CYS A 12 10.18 4.35 17.88
C CYS A 12 9.54 3.55 19.02
N GLU A 13 8.96 4.24 20.01
CA GLU A 13 8.25 3.59 21.11
C GLU A 13 7.02 2.82 20.62
N GLY A 14 6.18 3.46 19.81
CA GLY A 14 5.00 2.82 19.22
C GLY A 14 5.36 1.60 18.37
N ALA A 15 6.38 1.71 17.53
CA ALA A 15 6.88 0.61 16.71
C ALA A 15 7.49 -0.51 17.56
N ASN A 16 8.28 -0.18 18.59
CA ASN A 16 8.85 -1.17 19.50
C ASN A 16 7.77 -1.96 20.24
N LEU A 17 6.71 -1.29 20.74
CA LEU A 17 5.57 -1.94 21.37
C LEU A 17 4.86 -2.91 20.43
N LEU A 18 4.72 -2.54 19.15
CA LEU A 18 4.13 -3.39 18.13
C LEU A 18 5.02 -4.59 17.80
N LEU A 19 6.31 -4.36 17.58
CA LEU A 19 7.27 -5.37 17.08
C LEU A 19 7.68 -6.38 18.13
N LYS A 20 7.89 -5.95 19.39
CA LYS A 20 8.34 -6.82 20.50
C LYS A 20 7.49 -8.07 20.73
N GLU A 21 6.26 -8.06 20.21
CA GLU A 21 5.33 -9.18 20.36
C GLU A 21 5.72 -10.40 19.53
N PHE A 22 6.54 -10.23 18.48
CA PHE A 22 6.79 -11.29 17.52
C PHE A 22 8.21 -11.35 16.93
N ILE A 23 9.06 -10.34 17.20
CA ILE A 23 10.45 -10.36 16.75
C ILE A 23 11.37 -11.13 17.71
N SER A 24 12.52 -11.59 17.23
CA SER A 24 13.56 -12.21 18.04
C SER A 24 14.31 -11.15 18.88
N LYS A 25 15.17 -11.62 19.81
CA LYS A 25 16.00 -10.73 20.65
C LYS A 25 16.94 -9.84 19.84
N ILE A 26 17.43 -10.34 18.70
CA ILE A 26 18.27 -9.60 17.74
C ILE A 26 17.60 -9.78 16.37
N PRO A 27 16.58 -8.95 16.05
CA PRO A 27 15.83 -9.13 14.83
C PRO A 27 16.63 -8.69 13.61
N LYS A 28 16.40 -9.34 12.47
CA LYS A 28 17.03 -8.98 11.19
C LYS A 28 16.07 -8.15 10.36
N PHE A 29 16.56 -7.01 9.90
CA PHE A 29 15.85 -6.12 8.99
C PHE A 29 16.56 -6.06 7.64
N LEU A 30 15.77 -6.02 6.57
CA LEU A 30 16.26 -5.69 5.23
C LEU A 30 15.71 -4.32 4.83
N THR A 31 16.62 -3.38 4.62
CA THR A 31 16.36 -1.98 4.25
C THR A 31 16.66 -1.78 2.76
N TRP A 32 15.75 -1.11 2.04
CA TRP A 32 15.90 -0.80 0.62
C TRP A 32 15.25 0.51 0.21
N LEU A 33 14.36 1.06 1.04
CA LEU A 33 13.73 2.34 0.76
C LEU A 33 14.74 3.49 0.96
N PRO A 34 14.52 4.65 0.30
CA PRO A 34 15.41 5.80 0.43
C PRO A 34 15.48 6.32 1.87
N LEU A 35 16.69 6.39 2.44
CA LEU A 35 16.92 6.90 3.81
C LEU A 35 16.57 8.39 3.96
N SER A 36 16.47 9.12 2.86
CA SER A 36 16.02 10.52 2.83
C SER A 36 14.50 10.67 2.96
N HIS A 37 13.74 9.57 2.83
CA HIS A 37 12.30 9.58 3.05
C HIS A 37 12.00 9.32 4.53
N SER A 38 11.10 10.13 5.11
CA SER A 38 10.77 10.06 6.55
C SER A 38 10.42 8.66 7.05
N TYR A 39 9.78 7.84 6.22
CA TYR A 39 9.42 6.47 6.58
C TYR A 39 10.65 5.62 6.88
N GLU A 40 11.55 5.45 5.93
CA GLU A 40 12.74 4.63 6.14
C GLU A 40 13.72 5.29 7.11
N HIS A 41 13.79 6.62 7.10
CA HIS A 41 14.59 7.37 8.07
C HIS A 41 14.23 7.02 9.51
N THR A 42 12.94 7.05 9.85
CA THR A 42 12.47 6.69 11.19
C THR A 42 12.65 5.20 11.48
N VAL A 43 12.46 4.32 10.48
CA VAL A 43 12.71 2.89 10.63
C VAL A 43 14.16 2.60 11.04
N GLN A 44 15.16 3.41 10.59
CA GLN A 44 16.55 3.26 11.07
C GLN A 44 16.64 3.47 12.59
N PHE A 45 15.93 4.44 13.16
CA PHE A 45 15.91 4.65 14.61
C PHE A 45 15.18 3.52 15.32
N VAL A 46 14.07 3.00 14.75
CA VAL A 46 13.40 1.80 15.28
C VAL A 46 14.36 0.62 15.32
N GLN A 47 15.15 0.40 14.28
CA GLN A 47 16.15 -0.68 14.22
C GLN A 47 17.21 -0.54 15.34
N ILE A 48 17.64 0.69 15.65
CA ILE A 48 18.55 0.96 16.77
C ILE A 48 17.88 0.62 18.10
N VAL A 49 16.62 1.07 18.30
CA VAL A 49 15.88 0.85 19.55
C VAL A 49 15.63 -0.63 19.82
N VAL A 50 15.32 -1.43 18.79
CA VAL A 50 15.11 -2.87 18.96
C VAL A 50 16.39 -3.70 18.91
N GLY A 51 17.56 -3.08 18.76
CA GLY A 51 18.85 -3.76 18.68
C GLY A 51 18.98 -4.67 17.45
N ALA A 52 18.49 -4.21 16.30
CA ALA A 52 18.42 -5.01 15.10
C ALA A 52 19.76 -5.21 14.39
N GLN A 53 19.90 -6.34 13.73
CA GLN A 53 20.89 -6.53 12.67
C GLN A 53 20.28 -6.03 11.36
N VAL A 54 20.90 -5.02 10.75
CA VAL A 54 20.40 -4.34 9.55
C VAL A 54 21.20 -4.74 8.32
N PHE A 55 20.47 -5.12 7.26
CA PHE A 55 21.02 -5.43 5.95
C PHE A 55 20.47 -4.41 4.94
N TYR A 56 21.33 -3.93 4.05
CA TYR A 56 20.95 -3.03 2.98
C TYR A 56 20.90 -3.77 1.65
N ALA A 57 19.79 -3.65 0.94
CA ALA A 57 19.61 -4.31 -0.35
C ALA A 57 20.53 -3.68 -1.41
N GLU A 58 21.04 -4.50 -2.32
CA GLU A 58 21.90 -4.07 -3.42
C GLU A 58 21.13 -3.24 -4.46
N SER A 59 19.92 -3.68 -4.80
CA SER A 59 19.00 -3.02 -5.73
C SER A 59 17.59 -3.62 -5.60
N ILE A 60 16.58 -2.94 -6.18
CA ILE A 60 15.19 -3.42 -6.20
C ILE A 60 15.09 -4.79 -6.91
N ASP A 61 15.82 -4.97 -8.02
CA ASP A 61 15.80 -6.21 -8.81
C ASP A 61 16.35 -7.41 -8.04
N LYS A 62 17.31 -7.15 -7.13
CA LYS A 62 17.95 -8.19 -6.31
C LYS A 62 17.25 -8.41 -4.96
N LEU A 63 16.20 -7.66 -4.65
CA LEU A 63 15.57 -7.63 -3.33
C LEU A 63 15.15 -9.01 -2.84
N ILE A 64 14.51 -9.82 -3.69
CA ILE A 64 14.10 -11.20 -3.33
C ILE A 64 15.33 -12.09 -3.07
N LYS A 65 16.40 -11.95 -3.85
CA LYS A 65 17.65 -12.67 -3.60
C LYS A 65 18.25 -12.25 -2.26
N ASN A 66 18.36 -10.94 -2.01
CA ASN A 66 18.89 -10.42 -0.74
C ASN A 66 18.05 -10.89 0.47
N MET A 67 16.71 -11.03 0.33
CA MET A 67 15.88 -11.65 1.37
C MET A 67 16.26 -13.11 1.63
N GLY A 68 16.54 -13.87 0.57
CA GLY A 68 17.06 -15.24 0.70
C GLY A 68 18.38 -15.31 1.46
N ASP A 69 19.30 -14.40 1.14
CA ASP A 69 20.65 -14.36 1.69
C ASP A 69 20.69 -13.94 3.17
N CYS A 70 19.96 -12.90 3.56
CA CYS A 70 19.97 -12.38 4.95
C CYS A 70 18.89 -12.97 5.85
N SER A 71 17.85 -13.60 5.29
CA SER A 71 16.72 -14.18 6.03
C SER A 71 16.09 -13.19 7.04
N PRO A 72 15.55 -12.05 6.58
CA PRO A 72 15.05 -11.00 7.47
C PRO A 72 13.77 -11.44 8.19
N GLU A 73 13.55 -10.89 9.38
CA GLU A 73 12.29 -11.00 10.11
C GLU A 73 11.31 -9.90 9.69
N ILE A 74 11.82 -8.71 9.41
CA ILE A 74 11.04 -7.53 9.04
C ILE A 74 11.60 -6.92 7.76
N MET A 75 10.70 -6.50 6.89
CA MET A 75 11.01 -5.63 5.76
C MET A 75 9.91 -4.59 5.58
N THR A 76 10.31 -3.34 5.51
CA THR A 76 9.44 -2.22 5.13
C THR A 76 9.33 -2.15 3.61
N ALA A 77 8.14 -1.87 3.09
CA ALA A 77 7.95 -1.66 1.67
C ALA A 77 6.75 -0.76 1.37
N VAL A 78 6.59 -0.42 0.11
CA VAL A 78 5.52 0.43 -0.40
C VAL A 78 4.50 -0.40 -1.21
N PRO A 79 3.24 0.06 -1.36
CA PRO A 79 2.17 -0.70 -2.04
C PRO A 79 2.56 -1.25 -3.41
N ARG A 80 3.33 -0.51 -4.20
CA ARG A 80 3.77 -0.95 -5.52
C ARG A 80 4.61 -2.23 -5.48
N PHE A 81 5.48 -2.38 -4.47
CA PHE A 81 6.23 -3.62 -4.28
C PHE A 81 5.30 -4.80 -4.07
N TYR A 82 4.26 -4.64 -3.24
CA TYR A 82 3.30 -5.70 -2.94
C TYR A 82 2.41 -6.06 -4.14
N GLN A 83 2.03 -5.07 -4.95
CA GLN A 83 1.31 -5.30 -6.21
C GLN A 83 2.13 -6.15 -7.17
N ASN A 84 3.40 -5.79 -7.40
CA ASN A 84 4.31 -6.56 -8.26
C ASN A 84 4.53 -7.99 -7.72
N LEU A 85 4.68 -8.12 -6.40
CA LEU A 85 4.80 -9.42 -5.74
C LEU A 85 3.55 -10.27 -5.92
N TYR A 86 2.37 -9.69 -5.73
CA TYR A 86 1.08 -10.33 -5.97
C TYR A 86 0.96 -10.84 -7.40
N GLN A 87 1.21 -9.99 -8.39
CA GLN A 87 1.14 -10.37 -9.80
C GLN A 87 2.09 -11.53 -10.13
N LYS A 88 3.35 -11.47 -9.67
CA LYS A 88 4.36 -12.50 -9.91
C LYS A 88 3.99 -13.85 -9.26
N ILE A 89 3.50 -13.84 -8.02
CA ILE A 89 3.07 -15.07 -7.34
C ILE A 89 1.81 -15.62 -7.99
N ASN A 90 0.84 -14.77 -8.30
CA ASN A 90 -0.44 -15.17 -8.89
C ASN A 90 -0.25 -15.77 -10.29
N SER A 91 0.62 -15.17 -11.12
CA SER A 91 0.99 -15.75 -12.43
C SER A 91 1.63 -17.14 -12.30
N THR A 92 2.48 -17.33 -11.29
CA THR A 92 3.07 -18.64 -10.99
C THR A 92 2.01 -19.65 -10.55
N PHE A 93 1.04 -19.22 -9.76
CA PHE A 93 -0.09 -20.04 -9.31
C PHE A 93 -1.00 -20.44 -10.47
N ALA A 94 -1.30 -19.50 -11.38
CA ALA A 94 -2.10 -19.76 -12.57
C ALA A 94 -1.52 -20.84 -13.49
N LYS A 95 -0.19 -20.95 -13.56
CA LYS A 95 0.53 -21.99 -14.32
C LYS A 95 0.48 -23.37 -13.66
N SER A 96 0.00 -23.48 -12.41
CA SER A 96 -0.10 -24.75 -11.70
C SER A 96 -1.22 -25.63 -12.26
N LYS A 97 -1.02 -26.97 -12.26
CA LYS A 97 -2.00 -27.94 -12.77
C LYS A 97 -2.30 -29.02 -11.72
N GLY A 98 -3.41 -29.73 -11.91
CA GLY A 98 -3.79 -30.89 -11.09
C GLY A 98 -3.88 -30.56 -9.59
N LEU A 99 -3.39 -31.48 -8.75
CA LEU A 99 -3.43 -31.39 -7.30
C LEU A 99 -2.73 -30.13 -6.75
N LYS A 100 -1.66 -29.67 -7.42
CA LYS A 100 -0.94 -28.46 -7.03
C LYS A 100 -1.84 -27.21 -7.16
N LYS A 101 -2.62 -27.12 -8.24
CA LYS A 101 -3.59 -26.01 -8.43
C LYS A 101 -4.65 -26.01 -7.34
N LEU A 102 -5.16 -27.21 -6.99
CA LEU A 102 -6.14 -27.35 -5.91
C LEU A 102 -5.57 -26.88 -4.57
N LEU A 103 -4.37 -27.33 -4.19
CA LEU A 103 -3.72 -26.91 -2.94
C LEU A 103 -3.45 -25.42 -2.86
N VAL A 104 -3.00 -24.81 -3.95
CA VAL A 104 -2.77 -23.36 -4.02
C VAL A 104 -4.08 -22.59 -3.82
N ASN A 105 -5.15 -23.00 -4.51
CA ASN A 105 -6.46 -22.36 -4.36
C ASN A 105 -6.99 -22.51 -2.93
N GLN A 106 -6.89 -23.71 -2.34
CA GLN A 106 -7.29 -23.95 -0.95
C GLN A 106 -6.45 -23.14 0.04
N THR A 107 -5.16 -22.94 -0.24
CA THR A 107 -4.30 -22.09 0.59
C THR A 107 -4.82 -20.66 0.68
N VAL A 108 -5.25 -20.09 -0.45
CA VAL A 108 -5.81 -18.72 -0.49
C VAL A 108 -7.17 -18.67 0.22
N ILE A 109 -8.09 -19.59 -0.10
CA ILE A 109 -9.43 -19.62 0.48
C ILE A 109 -9.36 -19.77 2.01
N LEU A 110 -8.67 -20.80 2.50
CA LEU A 110 -8.57 -21.08 3.93
C LEU A 110 -7.75 -20.03 4.68
N GLY A 111 -6.75 -19.42 4.00
CA GLY A 111 -5.99 -18.32 4.55
C GLY A 111 -6.87 -17.08 4.76
N ARG A 112 -7.74 -16.75 3.81
CA ARG A 112 -8.70 -15.64 3.93
C ARG A 112 -9.73 -15.90 5.03
N LYS A 113 -10.28 -17.11 5.12
CA LYS A 113 -11.18 -17.49 6.23
C LYS A 113 -10.50 -17.25 7.59
N LYS A 114 -9.24 -17.66 7.75
CA LYS A 114 -8.49 -17.42 8.99
C LYS A 114 -8.26 -15.93 9.26
N LEU A 115 -7.94 -15.17 8.22
CA LEU A 115 -7.74 -13.73 8.32
C LEU A 115 -9.02 -13.01 8.79
N ASN A 116 -10.17 -13.46 8.28
CA ASN A 116 -11.51 -12.97 8.69
C ASN A 116 -12.00 -13.56 10.02
N LYS A 117 -11.16 -14.34 10.73
CA LYS A 117 -11.51 -15.01 11.99
C LYS A 117 -12.69 -15.97 11.88
N GLU A 118 -12.96 -16.50 10.69
CA GLU A 118 -13.99 -17.52 10.44
C GLU A 118 -13.54 -18.85 11.02
N LYS A 119 -14.50 -19.60 11.60
CA LYS A 119 -14.25 -20.96 12.11
C LYS A 119 -14.08 -21.94 10.93
N LEU A 120 -12.98 -22.66 10.93
CA LEU A 120 -12.76 -23.75 9.96
C LEU A 120 -13.45 -25.02 10.44
N LEU A 121 -14.05 -25.77 9.49
CA LEU A 121 -14.52 -27.13 9.72
C LEU A 121 -13.33 -28.07 9.99
N LEU A 122 -13.55 -29.22 10.61
CA LEU A 122 -12.49 -30.21 10.86
C LEU A 122 -11.74 -30.61 9.58
N SER A 123 -12.50 -30.89 8.50
CA SER A 123 -11.91 -31.19 7.19
C SER A 123 -11.08 -30.03 6.63
N GLU A 124 -11.57 -28.79 6.76
CA GLU A 124 -10.83 -27.58 6.34
C GLU A 124 -9.57 -27.37 7.17
N SER A 125 -9.60 -27.71 8.45
CA SER A 125 -8.43 -27.61 9.35
C SER A 125 -7.31 -28.58 8.93
N ILE A 126 -7.65 -29.82 8.53
CA ILE A 126 -6.71 -30.79 8.00
C ILE A 126 -6.11 -30.29 6.68
N VAL A 127 -6.94 -29.82 5.74
CA VAL A 127 -6.47 -29.25 4.46
C VAL A 127 -5.59 -28.02 4.71
N ASN A 128 -5.97 -27.15 5.64
CA ASN A 128 -5.17 -25.98 5.99
C ASN A 128 -3.80 -26.35 6.56
N PHE A 129 -3.69 -27.41 7.37
CA PHE A 129 -2.41 -27.95 7.85
C PHE A 129 -1.52 -28.43 6.69
N ILE A 130 -2.09 -29.11 5.72
CA ILE A 130 -1.37 -29.53 4.49
C ILE A 130 -0.91 -28.31 3.69
N CYS A 131 -1.79 -27.29 3.51
CA CYS A 131 -1.45 -26.04 2.85
C CYS A 131 -0.32 -25.29 3.56
N GLU A 132 -0.29 -25.31 4.91
CA GLU A 132 0.80 -24.71 5.68
C GLU A 132 2.14 -25.41 5.37
N ALA A 133 2.15 -26.74 5.40
CA ALA A 133 3.37 -27.54 5.21
C ALA A 133 3.90 -27.48 3.77
N LEU A 134 3.03 -27.60 2.77
CA LEU A 134 3.42 -27.77 1.37
C LEU A 134 3.45 -26.47 0.55
N VAL A 135 2.65 -25.47 0.93
CA VAL A 135 2.53 -24.22 0.17
C VAL A 135 3.14 -23.06 0.94
N ARG A 136 2.59 -22.67 2.11
CA ARG A 136 3.03 -21.47 2.83
C ARG A 136 4.50 -21.56 3.28
N LYS A 137 4.94 -22.67 3.84
CA LYS A 137 6.36 -22.87 4.21
C LYS A 137 7.29 -22.77 2.99
N LYS A 138 6.85 -23.29 1.83
CA LYS A 138 7.65 -23.20 0.59
C LYS A 138 7.76 -21.78 0.08
N ILE A 139 6.65 -21.02 0.11
CA ILE A 139 6.66 -19.59 -0.22
C ILE A 139 7.59 -18.85 0.74
N LYS A 140 7.41 -19.02 2.06
CA LYS A 140 8.20 -18.34 3.08
C LYS A 140 9.73 -18.57 2.92
N ARG A 141 10.13 -19.78 2.51
CA ARG A 141 11.53 -20.08 2.23
C ARG A 141 12.14 -19.24 1.11
N GLN A 142 11.36 -18.82 0.12
CA GLN A 142 11.82 -17.93 -0.94
C GLN A 142 12.17 -16.53 -0.42
N PHE A 143 11.63 -16.17 0.74
CA PHE A 143 11.89 -14.92 1.44
C PHE A 143 12.82 -15.11 2.66
N GLY A 144 13.70 -16.11 2.61
CA GLY A 144 14.66 -16.41 3.67
C GLY A 144 14.12 -17.27 4.82
N GLY A 145 12.83 -17.60 4.84
CA GLY A 145 12.23 -18.52 5.82
C GLY A 145 11.87 -17.91 7.18
N ASN A 146 12.47 -16.77 7.55
CA ASN A 146 12.30 -16.15 8.87
C ASN A 146 11.33 -14.96 8.88
N LEU A 147 10.80 -14.55 7.74
CA LEU A 147 9.94 -13.39 7.64
C LEU A 147 8.75 -13.49 8.60
N LYS A 148 8.65 -12.53 9.52
CA LYS A 148 7.56 -12.36 10.48
C LYS A 148 6.50 -11.42 9.97
N ALA A 149 6.94 -10.28 9.39
CA ALA A 149 6.03 -9.33 8.76
C ALA A 149 6.71 -8.48 7.68
N PHE A 150 5.95 -8.18 6.66
CA PHE A 150 6.11 -6.99 5.86
C PHE A 150 5.36 -5.83 6.51
N ILE A 151 5.94 -4.63 6.48
CA ILE A 151 5.26 -3.41 6.92
C ILE A 151 5.01 -2.54 5.69
N SER A 152 3.75 -2.35 5.34
CA SER A 152 3.33 -1.52 4.22
C SER A 152 3.07 -0.10 4.66
N GLY A 153 3.78 0.84 4.09
CA GLY A 153 3.60 2.27 4.36
C GLY A 153 3.70 3.12 3.11
N GLY A 154 3.42 4.41 3.28
CA GLY A 154 3.59 5.38 2.21
C GLY A 154 2.47 5.43 1.16
N GLY A 155 1.42 4.65 1.27
CA GLY A 155 0.24 4.65 0.39
C GLY A 155 -0.73 3.56 0.75
N ALA A 156 -1.94 3.60 0.19
CA ALA A 156 -2.96 2.58 0.41
C ALA A 156 -2.56 1.25 -0.23
N LEU A 157 -2.62 0.18 0.55
CA LEU A 157 -2.47 -1.18 0.05
C LEU A 157 -3.85 -1.70 -0.40
N ASP A 158 -3.93 -2.20 -1.62
CA ASP A 158 -5.16 -2.81 -2.12
C ASP A 158 -5.58 -4.00 -1.26
N TYR A 159 -6.88 -4.10 -0.95
CA TYR A 159 -7.44 -5.15 -0.11
C TYR A 159 -7.16 -6.55 -0.66
N GLU A 160 -7.33 -6.76 -1.97
CA GLU A 160 -7.10 -8.05 -2.61
C GLU A 160 -5.64 -8.48 -2.49
N VAL A 161 -4.71 -7.54 -2.72
CA VAL A 161 -3.26 -7.76 -2.57
C VAL A 161 -2.92 -8.09 -1.12
N GLY A 162 -3.37 -7.27 -0.17
CA GLY A 162 -3.08 -7.48 1.26
C GLY A 162 -3.68 -8.79 1.78
N SER A 163 -4.95 -9.11 1.45
CA SER A 163 -5.60 -10.33 1.88
C SER A 163 -4.96 -11.58 1.28
N PHE A 164 -4.55 -11.52 0.01
CA PHE A 164 -3.84 -12.61 -0.66
C PHE A 164 -2.48 -12.89 0.00
N LEU A 165 -1.65 -11.88 0.21
CA LEU A 165 -0.33 -12.05 0.81
C LEU A 165 -0.43 -12.65 2.22
N ASN A 166 -1.33 -12.14 3.04
CA ASN A 166 -1.59 -12.71 4.36
C ASN A 166 -2.08 -14.16 4.28
N ALA A 167 -2.99 -14.48 3.36
CA ALA A 167 -3.53 -15.82 3.16
C ALA A 167 -2.48 -16.86 2.78
N ILE A 168 -1.48 -16.46 1.98
CA ILE A 168 -0.40 -17.35 1.54
C ILE A 168 0.78 -17.45 2.50
N GLY A 169 0.69 -16.81 3.69
CA GLY A 169 1.70 -16.91 4.74
C GLY A 169 2.80 -15.87 4.68
N LEU A 170 2.55 -14.75 4.02
CA LEU A 170 3.39 -13.54 4.01
C LEU A 170 2.67 -12.43 4.77
N PRO A 171 2.76 -12.39 6.12
CA PRO A 171 2.07 -11.39 6.91
C PRO A 171 2.44 -9.98 6.45
N THR A 172 1.43 -9.21 6.07
CA THR A 172 1.58 -7.84 5.57
C THR A 172 0.72 -6.91 6.42
N LEU A 173 1.39 -6.06 7.18
CA LEU A 173 0.78 -5.10 8.10
C LEU A 173 0.76 -3.74 7.43
N GLN A 174 -0.41 -3.12 7.34
CA GLN A 174 -0.54 -1.79 6.79
C GLN A 174 -0.43 -0.76 7.91
N GLY A 175 0.41 0.26 7.71
CA GLY A 175 0.52 1.44 8.55
C GLY A 175 0.17 2.72 7.80
N TYR A 176 -0.15 3.76 8.56
CA TYR A 176 -0.52 5.09 8.07
C TYR A 176 0.32 6.16 8.73
N GLY A 177 0.60 7.17 7.95
CA GLY A 177 1.23 8.39 8.41
C GLY A 177 1.75 9.27 7.27
N LEU A 178 2.30 10.39 7.66
CA LEU A 178 2.76 11.47 6.81
C LEU A 178 4.15 11.89 7.26
N THR A 179 4.91 12.58 6.43
CA THR A 179 6.16 13.21 6.89
C THR A 179 5.91 14.11 8.09
N GLU A 180 4.77 14.82 8.08
CA GLU A 180 4.30 15.72 9.14
C GLU A 180 3.95 15.02 10.46
N THR A 181 4.00 13.67 10.50
CA THR A 181 3.73 12.87 11.72
C THR A 181 4.90 11.96 12.14
N SER A 182 6.12 12.23 11.70
CA SER A 182 7.42 11.64 12.08
C SER A 182 7.66 10.14 11.83
N PRO A 183 7.11 9.40 10.88
CA PRO A 183 5.93 9.64 10.08
C PRO A 183 4.69 8.88 10.57
N VAL A 184 4.80 7.88 11.49
CA VAL A 184 3.76 6.88 11.76
C VAL A 184 2.71 7.39 12.73
N VAL A 185 1.44 7.24 12.35
CA VAL A 185 0.28 7.50 13.20
C VAL A 185 -0.31 6.20 13.75
N SER A 186 -0.46 5.20 12.88
CA SER A 186 -1.07 3.92 13.21
C SER A 186 -0.47 2.77 12.40
N CYS A 187 -0.62 1.53 12.89
CA CYS A 187 -0.25 0.33 12.17
C CYS A 187 -1.08 -0.86 12.65
N ASN A 188 -1.36 -1.81 11.74
CA ASN A 188 -1.95 -3.10 12.08
C ASN A 188 -0.99 -3.92 12.97
N SER A 189 -1.54 -4.66 13.90
CA SER A 189 -0.80 -5.64 14.71
C SER A 189 -0.85 -7.03 14.08
N ILE A 190 0.20 -7.82 14.28
CA ILE A 190 0.25 -9.22 13.82
C ILE A 190 -0.86 -10.08 14.46
N LYS A 191 -1.34 -9.71 15.64
CA LYS A 191 -2.40 -10.42 16.36
C LYS A 191 -3.79 -10.09 15.84
N ASP A 192 -3.96 -8.92 15.22
CA ASP A 192 -5.25 -8.46 14.69
C ASP A 192 -5.04 -7.68 13.39
N ILE A 193 -4.83 -8.42 12.32
CA ILE A 193 -4.65 -7.85 10.98
C ILE A 193 -6.02 -7.60 10.37
N ARG A 194 -6.34 -6.33 10.13
CA ARG A 194 -7.52 -5.90 9.37
C ARG A 194 -7.04 -5.21 8.10
N VAL A 195 -7.11 -5.94 6.99
CA VAL A 195 -6.48 -5.54 5.72
C VAL A 195 -7.04 -4.23 5.15
N ASP A 196 -8.30 -3.94 5.40
CA ASP A 196 -8.98 -2.73 4.95
C ASP A 196 -8.74 -1.51 5.86
N THR A 197 -7.94 -1.68 6.93
CA THR A 197 -7.61 -0.63 7.88
C THR A 197 -6.11 -0.39 7.96
N VAL A 198 -5.72 0.72 8.53
CA VAL A 198 -4.33 1.06 8.84
C VAL A 198 -3.98 0.82 10.32
N GLY A 199 -4.80 0.00 11.00
CA GLY A 199 -4.58 -0.38 12.40
C GLY A 199 -5.03 0.68 13.40
N LYS A 200 -4.59 0.50 14.65
CA LYS A 200 -4.88 1.42 15.75
C LYS A 200 -3.79 2.48 15.85
N PRO A 201 -4.14 3.71 16.29
CA PRO A 201 -3.16 4.75 16.59
C PRO A 201 -2.08 4.26 17.56
N PHE A 202 -0.85 4.68 17.34
CA PHE A 202 0.25 4.45 18.27
C PHE A 202 0.01 5.19 19.57
N ILE A 203 0.58 4.67 20.65
CA ILE A 203 0.51 5.30 21.98
C ILE A 203 1.03 6.75 21.90
N GLY A 204 0.33 7.66 22.61
CA GLY A 204 0.65 9.09 22.58
C GLY A 204 0.07 9.87 21.41
N ASN A 205 -0.50 9.20 20.40
CA ASN A 205 -1.18 9.85 19.28
C ASN A 205 -2.70 9.87 19.48
N SER A 206 -3.29 11.04 19.38
CA SER A 206 -4.74 11.23 19.35
C SER A 206 -5.20 11.44 17.90
N VAL A 207 -6.21 10.70 17.48
CA VAL A 207 -6.80 10.80 16.15
C VAL A 207 -8.28 11.07 16.27
N LYS A 208 -8.81 12.03 15.52
CA LYS A 208 -10.24 12.30 15.39
C LYS A 208 -10.59 12.66 13.95
N LEU A 209 -11.86 12.63 13.64
CA LEU A 209 -12.39 13.06 12.35
C LEU A 209 -13.03 14.45 12.47
N ALA A 210 -12.80 15.30 11.48
CA ALA A 210 -13.55 16.53 11.30
C ALA A 210 -14.94 16.24 10.73
N ASN A 211 -15.80 17.26 10.62
CA ASN A 211 -17.19 17.10 10.12
C ASN A 211 -17.24 16.59 8.66
N ASP A 212 -16.22 16.86 7.87
CA ASP A 212 -16.08 16.41 6.49
C ASP A 212 -15.33 15.08 6.35
N GLY A 213 -15.04 14.41 7.46
CA GLY A 213 -14.31 13.15 7.51
C GLY A 213 -12.79 13.29 7.44
N GLU A 214 -12.24 14.51 7.43
CA GLU A 214 -10.78 14.70 7.46
C GLU A 214 -10.18 14.17 8.76
N ILE A 215 -9.11 13.42 8.63
CA ILE A 215 -8.34 12.89 9.74
C ILE A 215 -7.52 14.03 10.36
N LEU A 216 -7.73 14.26 11.65
CA LEU A 216 -6.99 15.22 12.45
C LEU A 216 -6.14 14.47 13.48
N ILE A 217 -4.86 14.88 13.59
CA ILE A 217 -3.88 14.20 14.45
C ILE A 217 -3.30 15.18 15.45
N LYS A 218 -3.17 14.74 16.68
CA LYS A 218 -2.49 15.46 17.76
C LYS A 218 -1.61 14.49 18.54
N GLY A 219 -0.37 14.84 18.80
CA GLY A 219 0.58 14.04 19.55
C GLY A 219 2.00 14.57 19.41
N GLU A 220 2.92 13.93 20.13
CA GLU A 220 4.34 14.24 20.08
C GLU A 220 4.95 13.98 18.68
N ASN A 221 4.33 13.06 17.90
CA ASN A 221 4.72 12.73 16.54
C ASN A 221 4.45 13.86 15.53
N VAL A 222 3.61 14.85 15.87
CA VAL A 222 3.28 15.94 14.95
C VAL A 222 4.46 16.90 14.77
N MET A 223 4.68 17.34 13.52
CA MET A 223 5.75 18.25 13.14
C MET A 223 5.72 19.58 13.89
N LEU A 224 6.86 20.26 13.94
CA LEU A 224 6.96 21.63 14.43
C LEU A 224 6.41 22.67 13.43
N GLY A 225 6.34 22.31 12.16
CA GLY A 225 5.85 23.16 11.07
C GLY A 225 6.67 22.99 9.79
N TYR A 226 6.37 23.82 8.81
CA TYR A 226 7.13 23.92 7.56
C TYR A 226 8.25 24.95 7.68
N TRP A 227 9.45 24.58 7.28
CA TRP A 227 10.63 25.46 7.37
C TRP A 227 10.40 26.76 6.57
N LYS A 228 10.53 27.92 7.26
CA LYS A 228 10.32 29.27 6.70
C LYS A 228 8.99 29.45 5.96
N ASN A 229 7.94 28.74 6.37
CA ASN A 229 6.62 28.84 5.78
C ASN A 229 5.53 28.77 6.86
N GLU A 230 5.40 29.89 7.61
CA GLU A 230 4.42 29.99 8.70
C GLU A 230 2.99 30.00 8.16
N GLU A 231 2.76 30.59 6.98
CA GLU A 231 1.44 30.64 6.37
C GLU A 231 0.88 29.22 6.15
N GLU A 232 1.64 28.33 5.50
CA GLU A 232 1.22 26.95 5.28
C GLU A 232 1.18 26.17 6.60
N THR A 233 2.08 26.45 7.54
CA THR A 233 2.04 25.85 8.87
C THR A 233 0.73 26.15 9.59
N ASN A 234 0.31 27.42 9.62
CA ASN A 234 -0.91 27.86 10.29
C ASN A 234 -2.19 27.37 9.60
N LYS A 235 -2.13 27.05 8.29
CA LYS A 235 -3.26 26.42 7.57
C LYS A 235 -3.54 25.01 8.09
N VAL A 236 -2.49 24.23 8.36
CA VAL A 236 -2.62 22.80 8.70
C VAL A 236 -2.53 22.51 10.20
N LEU A 237 -1.85 23.37 10.99
CA LEU A 237 -1.72 23.21 12.45
C LEU A 237 -2.63 24.21 13.17
N LYS A 238 -3.66 23.69 13.84
CA LYS A 238 -4.62 24.52 14.62
C LYS A 238 -4.84 23.92 16.00
N ASN A 239 -4.51 24.67 17.05
CA ASN A 239 -4.67 24.25 18.45
C ASN A 239 -4.00 22.90 18.77
N GLY A 240 -2.85 22.65 18.13
CA GLY A 240 -2.09 21.40 18.28
C GLY A 240 -2.64 20.22 17.47
N TRP A 241 -3.66 20.42 16.65
CA TRP A 241 -4.18 19.42 15.70
C TRP A 241 -3.65 19.67 14.31
N LEU A 242 -3.10 18.62 13.70
CA LEU A 242 -2.68 18.60 12.30
C LEU A 242 -3.85 18.18 11.42
N SER A 243 -4.21 19.00 10.44
CA SER A 243 -5.09 18.64 9.32
C SER A 243 -4.28 17.87 8.27
N THR A 244 -4.61 16.59 8.07
CA THR A 244 -3.78 15.69 7.24
C THR A 244 -4.06 15.81 5.75
N GLY A 245 -5.24 16.31 5.38
CA GLY A 245 -5.75 16.24 4.02
C GLY A 245 -6.18 14.85 3.57
N ASP A 246 -6.14 13.85 4.45
CA ASP A 246 -6.64 12.50 4.21
C ASP A 246 -8.04 12.35 4.84
N ILE A 247 -8.93 11.64 4.17
CA ILE A 247 -10.29 11.34 4.62
C ILE A 247 -10.31 9.92 5.16
N GLY A 248 -11.05 9.69 6.24
CA GLY A 248 -11.14 8.36 6.83
C GLY A 248 -12.38 8.13 7.68
N GLU A 249 -12.46 6.95 8.21
CA GLU A 249 -13.49 6.50 9.14
C GLU A 249 -12.88 5.59 10.20
N PHE A 250 -13.60 5.36 11.30
CA PHE A 250 -13.23 4.38 12.30
C PHE A 250 -14.13 3.14 12.20
N ASP A 251 -13.50 1.96 12.16
CA ASP A 251 -14.14 0.67 12.44
C ASP A 251 -13.76 0.23 13.86
N GLY A 252 -14.58 0.59 14.84
CA GLY A 252 -14.22 0.49 16.25
C GLY A 252 -13.01 1.35 16.58
N GLU A 253 -11.89 0.74 17.01
CA GLU A 253 -10.63 1.43 17.29
C GLU A 253 -9.68 1.49 16.09
N PHE A 254 -10.05 0.88 14.96
CA PHE A 254 -9.20 0.80 13.77
C PHE A 254 -9.48 1.97 12.84
N LEU A 255 -8.42 2.66 12.45
CA LEU A 255 -8.50 3.74 11.48
C LEU A 255 -8.51 3.16 10.07
N LYS A 256 -9.40 3.64 9.22
CA LYS A 256 -9.49 3.32 7.81
C LYS A 256 -9.38 4.58 6.99
N ILE A 257 -8.47 4.59 6.03
CA ILE A 257 -8.30 5.69 5.08
C ILE A 257 -9.19 5.40 3.88
N THR A 258 -10.07 6.33 3.56
CA THR A 258 -11.00 6.17 2.44
C THR A 258 -10.54 6.95 1.22
N ASP A 259 -9.91 8.10 1.42
CA ASP A 259 -9.51 8.97 0.31
C ASP A 259 -8.47 10.03 0.71
N ARG A 260 -8.11 10.89 -0.26
CA ARG A 260 -7.29 12.07 -0.05
C ARG A 260 -7.95 13.30 -0.68
N LYS A 261 -8.19 14.36 0.10
CA LYS A 261 -8.90 15.58 -0.35
C LYS A 261 -8.38 16.14 -1.69
N LYS A 262 -7.06 16.16 -1.88
CA LYS A 262 -6.42 16.70 -3.08
C LYS A 262 -6.55 15.82 -4.33
N ASP A 263 -6.84 14.54 -4.14
CA ASP A 263 -6.88 13.56 -5.22
C ASP A 263 -8.32 13.18 -5.60
N ILE A 264 -9.31 13.55 -4.77
CA ILE A 264 -10.73 13.33 -5.07
C ILE A 264 -11.09 14.03 -6.37
N ILE A 265 -11.71 13.30 -7.27
CA ILE A 265 -12.32 13.83 -8.49
C ILE A 265 -13.74 14.27 -8.13
N ILE A 266 -14.03 15.55 -8.38
CA ILE A 266 -15.36 16.11 -8.17
C ILE A 266 -16.08 16.15 -9.52
N THR A 267 -17.20 15.45 -9.63
CA THR A 267 -18.02 15.49 -10.86
C THR A 267 -18.75 16.84 -10.98
N PRO A 268 -19.22 17.22 -12.18
CA PRO A 268 -20.09 18.39 -12.32
C PRO A 268 -21.38 18.31 -11.50
N GLY A 269 -21.80 17.11 -11.11
CA GLY A 269 -22.96 16.87 -10.22
C GLY A 269 -22.63 17.00 -8.72
N GLY A 270 -21.35 17.21 -8.35
CA GLY A 270 -20.91 17.32 -6.96
C GLY A 270 -20.57 15.98 -6.30
N ASP A 271 -20.58 14.87 -7.03
CA ASP A 271 -20.17 13.58 -6.49
C ASP A 271 -18.65 13.51 -6.32
N ASN A 272 -18.21 12.90 -5.23
CA ASN A 272 -16.82 12.64 -4.94
C ASN A 272 -16.43 11.23 -5.41
N ILE A 273 -15.40 11.13 -6.25
CA ILE A 273 -14.89 9.87 -6.77
C ILE A 273 -13.44 9.69 -6.36
N SER A 274 -13.11 8.53 -5.78
CA SER A 274 -11.73 8.13 -5.46
C SER A 274 -11.03 7.58 -6.70
N PRO A 275 -10.08 8.29 -7.31
CA PRO A 275 -9.34 7.76 -8.44
C PRO A 275 -8.44 6.59 -8.05
N ILE A 276 -7.90 6.58 -6.83
CA ILE A 276 -7.00 5.53 -6.33
C ILE A 276 -7.71 4.17 -6.29
N LYS A 277 -8.99 4.13 -5.88
CA LYS A 277 -9.79 2.90 -5.87
C LYS A 277 -9.88 2.32 -7.28
N ILE A 278 -10.22 3.15 -8.26
CA ILE A 278 -10.36 2.73 -9.66
C ILE A 278 -9.01 2.32 -10.26
N GLU A 279 -7.95 3.06 -9.97
CA GLU A 279 -6.57 2.74 -10.41
C GLU A 279 -6.10 1.40 -9.83
N ASN A 280 -6.43 1.11 -8.57
CA ASN A 280 -6.16 -0.20 -7.98
C ASN A 280 -6.87 -1.32 -8.74
N ASP A 281 -8.14 -1.13 -9.13
CA ASP A 281 -8.89 -2.13 -9.89
C ASP A 281 -8.31 -2.30 -11.30
N LEU A 282 -7.91 -1.22 -11.98
CA LEU A 282 -7.22 -1.27 -13.27
C LEU A 282 -5.89 -2.02 -13.17
N ASN A 283 -5.09 -1.73 -12.16
CA ASN A 283 -3.76 -2.32 -11.96
C ASN A 283 -3.79 -3.80 -11.50
N LYS A 284 -4.95 -4.38 -11.23
CA LYS A 284 -5.10 -5.84 -11.01
C LYS A 284 -5.05 -6.62 -12.32
N SER A 285 -5.38 -5.98 -13.44
CA SER A 285 -5.29 -6.61 -14.74
C SER A 285 -3.86 -6.97 -15.10
N LYS A 286 -3.65 -8.16 -15.65
CA LYS A 286 -2.34 -8.58 -16.17
C LYS A 286 -1.82 -7.71 -17.31
N TYR A 287 -2.70 -7.00 -17.99
CA TYR A 287 -2.38 -6.15 -19.14
C TYR A 287 -1.90 -4.76 -18.72
N ILE A 288 -2.28 -4.29 -17.54
CA ILE A 288 -2.05 -2.91 -17.08
C ILE A 288 -0.97 -2.89 -16.00
N GLU A 289 0.14 -2.26 -16.30
CA GLU A 289 1.26 -2.07 -15.37
C GLU A 289 1.07 -0.84 -14.48
N GLN A 290 0.59 0.27 -15.07
CA GLN A 290 0.33 1.52 -14.36
C GLN A 290 -0.90 2.18 -14.95
N SER A 291 -1.69 2.84 -14.09
CA SER A 291 -2.85 3.60 -14.52
C SER A 291 -2.95 4.93 -13.77
N LEU A 292 -3.54 5.92 -14.42
CA LEU A 292 -3.92 7.18 -13.82
C LEU A 292 -5.30 7.57 -14.32
N VAL A 293 -6.24 7.79 -13.39
CA VAL A 293 -7.62 8.18 -13.69
C VAL A 293 -7.76 9.70 -13.56
N PHE A 294 -8.44 10.31 -14.52
CA PHE A 294 -8.72 11.73 -14.58
C PHE A 294 -10.18 11.99 -14.94
N GLY A 295 -10.76 13.08 -14.42
CA GLY A 295 -12.16 13.43 -14.69
C GLY A 295 -12.67 14.57 -13.83
N ASP A 296 -11.79 15.31 -13.15
CA ASP A 296 -12.18 16.43 -12.31
C ASP A 296 -12.91 17.51 -13.11
N ASN A 297 -14.15 17.87 -12.69
CA ASN A 297 -15.06 18.76 -13.40
C ASN A 297 -15.33 18.33 -14.87
N LYS A 298 -15.24 17.04 -15.18
CA LYS A 298 -15.51 16.49 -16.52
C LYS A 298 -16.76 15.59 -16.50
N PRO A 299 -17.44 15.41 -17.66
CA PRO A 299 -18.69 14.66 -17.73
C PRO A 299 -18.56 13.14 -17.47
N PHE A 300 -17.34 12.61 -17.55
CA PHE A 300 -17.01 11.21 -17.30
C PHE A 300 -15.52 11.06 -16.95
N LEU A 301 -15.14 9.85 -16.53
CA LEU A 301 -13.75 9.52 -16.24
C LEU A 301 -13.03 8.97 -17.47
N VAL A 302 -11.75 9.31 -17.56
CA VAL A 302 -10.80 8.77 -18.53
C VAL A 302 -9.59 8.18 -17.83
N ALA A 303 -8.88 7.24 -18.48
CA ALA A 303 -7.68 6.62 -17.92
C ALA A 303 -6.48 6.75 -18.86
N LEU A 304 -5.33 7.06 -18.29
CA LEU A 304 -4.02 6.83 -18.92
C LEU A 304 -3.53 5.45 -18.49
N LEU A 305 -3.23 4.58 -19.44
CA LEU A 305 -2.85 3.19 -19.20
C LEU A 305 -1.45 2.92 -19.75
N VAL A 306 -0.56 2.46 -18.89
CA VAL A 306 0.74 1.89 -19.30
C VAL A 306 0.58 0.38 -19.27
N LEU A 307 0.85 -0.27 -20.41
CA LEU A 307 0.72 -1.72 -20.51
C LEU A 307 1.90 -2.45 -19.87
N SER A 308 1.65 -3.66 -19.40
CA SER A 308 2.70 -4.54 -18.89
C SER A 308 3.63 -4.93 -20.06
N PRO A 309 4.96 -4.99 -19.86
CA PRO A 309 5.93 -5.24 -20.93
C PRO A 309 5.67 -6.50 -21.75
N GLU A 310 5.10 -7.54 -21.11
CA GLU A 310 4.73 -8.80 -21.79
C GLU A 310 3.54 -8.65 -22.76
N TYR A 311 2.82 -7.52 -22.71
CA TYR A 311 1.58 -7.26 -23.45
C TYR A 311 1.61 -5.93 -24.23
N ASN A 312 2.80 -5.39 -24.55
CA ASN A 312 2.94 -4.13 -25.28
C ASN A 312 2.32 -4.14 -26.69
N ASP A 313 2.17 -5.33 -27.28
CA ASP A 313 1.61 -5.54 -28.64
C ASP A 313 0.12 -5.91 -28.62
N ILE A 314 -0.54 -5.87 -27.43
CA ILE A 314 -1.98 -6.13 -27.32
C ILE A 314 -2.76 -5.07 -28.11
N SER A 315 -3.84 -5.49 -28.77
CA SER A 315 -4.69 -4.57 -29.53
C SER A 315 -5.50 -3.64 -28.62
N VAL A 316 -5.85 -2.46 -29.13
CA VAL A 316 -6.72 -1.51 -28.41
C VAL A 316 -8.07 -2.16 -28.07
N ASP A 317 -8.59 -3.02 -28.93
CA ASP A 317 -9.86 -3.72 -28.72
C ASP A 317 -9.78 -4.69 -27.53
N GLU A 318 -8.66 -5.40 -27.36
CA GLU A 318 -8.46 -6.29 -26.22
C GLU A 318 -8.35 -5.51 -24.90
N VAL A 319 -7.71 -4.33 -24.92
CA VAL A 319 -7.66 -3.41 -23.76
C VAL A 319 -9.07 -2.90 -23.46
N GLN A 320 -9.86 -2.56 -24.47
CA GLN A 320 -11.25 -2.12 -24.32
C GLN A 320 -12.11 -3.22 -23.66
N ILE A 321 -12.01 -4.46 -24.14
CA ILE A 321 -12.71 -5.61 -23.54
C ILE A 321 -12.34 -5.81 -22.09
N GLU A 322 -11.07 -5.66 -21.74
CA GLU A 322 -10.62 -5.77 -20.35
C GLU A 322 -11.16 -4.64 -19.49
N LEU A 323 -11.15 -3.41 -20.00
CA LEU A 323 -11.71 -2.24 -19.33
C LEU A 323 -13.22 -2.40 -19.08
N GLU A 324 -13.97 -2.98 -20.01
CA GLU A 324 -15.39 -3.27 -19.85
C GLU A 324 -15.66 -4.26 -18.70
N LYS A 325 -14.82 -5.30 -18.57
CA LYS A 325 -14.91 -6.24 -17.44
C LYS A 325 -14.68 -5.54 -16.10
N ILE A 326 -13.70 -4.64 -16.05
CA ILE A 326 -13.43 -3.85 -14.83
C ILE A 326 -14.60 -2.92 -14.52
N ASN A 327 -15.13 -2.25 -15.55
CA ASN A 327 -16.28 -1.34 -15.44
C ASN A 327 -17.57 -2.02 -14.93
N ILE A 328 -17.72 -3.35 -15.05
CA ILE A 328 -18.88 -4.08 -14.51
C ILE A 328 -18.99 -3.90 -13.00
N ASN A 329 -17.83 -3.86 -12.31
CA ASN A 329 -17.76 -3.76 -10.86
C ASN A 329 -17.78 -2.31 -10.33
N LEU A 330 -17.76 -1.32 -11.23
CA LEU A 330 -17.76 0.09 -10.89
C LEU A 330 -19.17 0.69 -10.95
N SER A 331 -19.46 1.64 -10.08
CA SER A 331 -20.68 2.42 -10.13
C SER A 331 -20.77 3.21 -11.43
N ARG A 332 -21.96 3.70 -11.79
CA ARG A 332 -22.18 4.44 -13.04
C ARG A 332 -21.24 5.63 -13.21
N ILE A 333 -20.97 6.35 -12.14
CA ILE A 333 -20.13 7.55 -12.16
C ILE A 333 -18.62 7.23 -12.15
N GLU A 334 -18.23 6.05 -11.65
CA GLU A 334 -16.85 5.59 -11.57
C GLU A 334 -16.35 4.93 -12.87
N LYS A 335 -17.26 4.63 -13.84
CA LYS A 335 -16.91 3.95 -15.09
C LYS A 335 -15.97 4.78 -15.96
N ILE A 336 -14.88 4.16 -16.37
CA ILE A 336 -13.97 4.74 -17.37
C ILE A 336 -14.63 4.65 -18.74
N LYS A 337 -14.79 5.78 -19.42
CA LYS A 337 -15.43 5.89 -20.72
C LYS A 337 -14.45 5.84 -21.88
N LYS A 338 -13.27 6.42 -21.70
CA LYS A 338 -12.22 6.44 -22.71
C LYS A 338 -10.85 6.26 -22.04
N PHE A 339 -9.87 5.82 -22.79
CA PHE A 339 -8.51 5.65 -22.30
C PHE A 339 -7.48 6.03 -23.35
N LEU A 340 -6.27 6.27 -22.90
CA LEU A 340 -5.09 6.48 -23.72
C LEU A 340 -4.00 5.50 -23.29
N ILE A 341 -3.47 4.73 -24.24
CA ILE A 341 -2.31 3.87 -23.99
C ILE A 341 -1.04 4.71 -24.06
N ILE A 342 -0.30 4.73 -22.95
CA ILE A 342 0.96 5.44 -22.83
C ILE A 342 2.11 4.46 -23.09
N LYS A 343 2.92 4.74 -24.09
CA LYS A 343 4.03 3.87 -24.51
C LYS A 343 5.20 3.88 -23.54
N LYS A 344 5.42 5.00 -22.80
CA LYS A 344 6.52 5.13 -21.86
C LYS A 344 6.00 4.93 -20.43
N GLN A 345 6.65 4.04 -19.67
CA GLN A 345 6.35 3.87 -18.26
C GLN A 345 6.58 5.17 -17.48
N PHE A 346 5.79 5.36 -16.43
CA PHE A 346 6.05 6.41 -15.45
C PHE A 346 7.18 5.93 -14.53
N THR A 347 8.27 6.69 -14.49
CA THR A 347 9.48 6.30 -13.74
C THR A 347 10.02 7.46 -12.90
N ILE A 348 11.01 7.17 -12.06
CA ILE A 348 11.73 8.19 -11.28
C ILE A 348 12.57 9.05 -12.23
N GLU A 349 13.19 8.44 -13.24
CA GLU A 349 14.09 9.09 -14.21
C GLU A 349 13.36 10.13 -15.04
N ASN A 350 12.11 9.85 -15.46
CA ASN A 350 11.29 10.83 -16.19
C ASN A 350 10.51 11.77 -15.26
N ASN A 351 10.80 11.74 -13.97
CA ASN A 351 10.20 12.59 -12.95
C ASN A 351 8.67 12.43 -12.78
N MET A 352 8.09 11.34 -13.27
CA MET A 352 6.67 11.01 -13.13
C MET A 352 6.36 10.14 -11.91
N MET A 353 7.41 9.63 -11.24
CA MET A 353 7.33 8.92 -9.97
C MET A 353 8.20 9.55 -8.90
N THR A 354 7.81 9.34 -7.64
CA THR A 354 8.69 9.61 -6.50
C THR A 354 9.67 8.44 -6.29
N PRO A 355 10.78 8.64 -5.52
CA PRO A 355 11.68 7.54 -5.14
C PRO A 355 11.00 6.41 -4.36
N THR A 356 9.82 6.67 -3.78
CA THR A 356 8.96 5.67 -3.13
C THR A 356 7.90 5.11 -4.06
N LEU A 357 8.11 5.16 -5.37
CA LEU A 357 7.30 4.58 -6.43
C LEU A 357 5.83 5.09 -6.48
N LYS A 358 5.55 6.29 -5.96
CA LYS A 358 4.24 6.94 -6.11
C LYS A 358 4.18 7.76 -7.39
N LEU A 359 3.06 7.71 -8.10
CA LEU A 359 2.81 8.56 -9.26
C LEU A 359 2.70 10.03 -8.85
N LYS A 360 3.39 10.90 -9.56
CA LYS A 360 3.25 12.35 -9.45
C LYS A 360 2.11 12.81 -10.37
N ARG A 361 0.86 12.64 -9.91
CA ARG A 361 -0.37 12.89 -10.69
C ARG A 361 -0.33 14.20 -11.46
N TYR A 362 0.00 15.31 -10.75
CA TYR A 362 0.07 16.64 -11.36
C TYR A 362 1.04 16.69 -12.55
N LYS A 363 2.20 16.02 -12.43
CA LYS A 363 3.23 16.02 -13.48
C LYS A 363 2.81 15.20 -14.70
N ILE A 364 2.15 14.06 -14.46
CA ILE A 364 1.62 13.22 -15.53
C ILE A 364 0.50 13.97 -16.25
N ILE A 365 -0.44 14.56 -15.52
CA ILE A 365 -1.55 15.34 -16.09
C ILE A 365 -1.02 16.53 -16.89
N GLU A 366 -0.03 17.26 -16.37
CA GLU A 366 0.62 18.37 -17.09
C GLU A 366 1.26 17.89 -18.39
N THR A 367 1.97 16.75 -18.33
CA THR A 367 2.70 16.21 -19.50
C THR A 367 1.75 15.76 -20.61
N TYR A 368 0.64 15.11 -20.27
CA TYR A 368 -0.34 14.56 -21.21
C TYR A 368 -1.60 15.41 -21.35
N LYS A 369 -1.54 16.69 -20.96
CA LYS A 369 -2.71 17.59 -20.94
C LYS A 369 -3.48 17.60 -22.25
N ASN A 370 -2.77 17.80 -23.36
CA ASN A 370 -3.39 17.91 -24.68
C ASN A 370 -4.05 16.60 -25.14
N GLU A 371 -3.44 15.46 -24.80
CA GLU A 371 -3.98 14.14 -25.11
C GLU A 371 -5.20 13.83 -24.24
N ILE A 372 -5.15 14.17 -22.95
CA ILE A 372 -6.27 14.01 -22.02
C ILE A 372 -7.47 14.84 -22.46
N GLU A 373 -7.26 16.11 -22.86
CA GLU A 373 -8.36 16.98 -23.31
C GLU A 373 -9.06 16.48 -24.59
N LYS A 374 -8.34 15.76 -25.45
CA LYS A 374 -8.93 15.13 -26.65
C LYS A 374 -9.82 13.93 -26.34
N LEU A 375 -9.76 13.41 -25.13
CA LEU A 375 -10.60 12.28 -24.72
C LEU A 375 -12.01 12.74 -24.31
N PHE A 376 -12.19 14.00 -23.97
CA PHE A 376 -13.50 14.58 -23.63
C PHE A 376 -14.18 15.15 -24.87
#